data_bc003b104b79e00e6a5717979acaf19b
#
_entry.id   bc003b104b79e00e6a5717979acaf19b
#
_cell.length_a   1.000
_cell.length_b   1.000
_cell.length_c   1.000
_cell.angle_alpha   90.00
_cell.angle_beta   90.00
_cell.angle_gamma   90.00
#
_symmetry.space_group_name_H-M   'P 1'
#
loop_
_entity.id
_entity.type
_entity.pdbx_description
1 polymer ?
#
loop_
_entity_poly.entity_id
_entity_poly.type
_entity_poly.pdbx_seq_one_letter_code
_entity_poly.pdbx_strand_id
1 'polypeptide(L)'
;AIVQNRVIENPQTLATAIKIGNPASWKLAVNAANESNGFIDCVTDDEILEAYKMLTREEGVFAEPASAASLAGVIKTYKAGKLKKGDVVVSVLTGNGLKDPDNAIKICNAPIKVDNNIEEIRKAIGI
;
A
#
# COMPACT_ATOMS: atom_id res chain seq x y z
N ALA A 1 9.51 3.80 13.30
CA ALA A 1 10.65 3.53 14.19
C ALA A 1 11.95 4.11 13.60
N ILE A 2 12.41 3.62 12.45
CA ILE A 2 13.71 4.02 11.86
C ILE A 2 13.77 5.53 11.61
N VAL A 3 12.80 6.10 10.91
CA VAL A 3 12.74 7.56 10.59
C VAL A 3 12.77 8.44 11.85
N GLN A 4 12.15 7.96 12.93
CA GLN A 4 12.13 8.67 14.22
C GLN A 4 13.30 8.31 15.15
N ASN A 5 14.13 7.37 14.74
CA ASN A 5 15.25 6.83 15.52
C ASN A 5 14.87 6.42 16.95
N ARG A 6 13.70 5.79 17.10
CA ARG A 6 13.18 5.30 18.39
C ARG A 6 12.21 4.14 18.20
N VAL A 7 12.09 3.30 19.21
CA VAL A 7 11.04 2.28 19.29
C VAL A 7 9.67 2.97 19.43
N ILE A 8 8.68 2.47 18.72
CA ILE A 8 7.28 2.90 18.83
C ILE A 8 6.52 1.83 19.60
N GLU A 9 6.16 2.11 20.84
CA GLU A 9 5.52 1.12 21.72
C GLU A 9 4.13 0.71 21.21
N ASN A 10 3.34 1.65 20.71
CA ASN A 10 1.99 1.42 20.20
C ASN A 10 1.86 1.88 18.74
N PRO A 11 2.43 1.14 17.78
CA PRO A 11 2.32 1.50 16.36
C PRO A 11 0.87 1.41 15.90
N GLN A 12 0.43 2.39 15.10
CA GLN A 12 -0.91 2.44 14.53
C GLN A 12 -0.80 2.63 13.02
N THR A 13 -1.42 1.74 12.28
CA THR A 13 -1.58 1.80 10.82
C THR A 13 -2.61 0.76 10.39
N LEU A 14 -3.28 1.02 9.27
CA LEU A 14 -4.14 0.04 8.60
C LEU A 14 -3.32 -1.11 7.97
N ALA A 15 -2.05 -0.88 7.67
CA ALA A 15 -1.16 -1.85 7.06
C ALA A 15 -0.64 -2.85 8.12
N THR A 16 -1.46 -3.84 8.46
CA THR A 16 -1.25 -4.75 9.60
C THR A 16 0.09 -5.47 9.57
N ALA A 17 0.55 -5.92 8.39
CA ALA A 17 1.81 -6.66 8.25
C ALA A 17 3.07 -5.81 8.55
N ILE A 18 2.98 -4.48 8.48
CA ILE A 18 4.07 -3.55 8.85
C ILE A 18 3.79 -2.76 10.12
N LYS A 19 2.75 -3.12 10.88
CA LYS A 19 2.43 -2.52 12.18
C LYS A 19 3.40 -2.97 13.27
N ILE A 20 4.68 -2.66 13.07
CA ILE A 20 5.80 -3.11 13.91
C ILE A 20 6.57 -1.89 14.41
N GLY A 21 6.56 -1.70 15.72
CA GLY A 21 7.20 -0.55 16.36
C GLY A 21 8.70 -0.72 16.61
N ASN A 22 9.19 -1.97 16.61
CA ASN A 22 10.61 -2.32 16.75
C ASN A 22 10.99 -3.41 15.75
N PRO A 23 11.26 -3.07 14.49
CA PRO A 23 11.62 -4.06 13.46
C PRO A 23 12.90 -4.80 13.81
N ALA A 24 12.90 -6.14 13.73
CA ALA A 24 14.04 -6.97 14.10
C ALA A 24 15.31 -6.68 13.28
N SER A 25 15.15 -6.40 11.99
CA SER A 25 16.27 -6.22 11.04
C SER A 25 16.55 -4.75 10.69
N TRP A 26 16.15 -3.81 11.53
CA TRP A 26 16.27 -2.38 11.21
C TRP A 26 17.72 -1.92 10.92
N LYS A 27 18.72 -2.50 11.63
CA LYS A 27 20.13 -2.19 11.39
C LYS A 27 20.57 -2.58 9.98
N LEU A 28 20.12 -3.73 9.49
CA LEU A 28 20.41 -4.19 8.13
C LEU A 28 19.75 -3.28 7.09
N ALA A 29 18.51 -2.84 7.34
CA ALA A 29 17.81 -1.90 6.47
C ALA A 29 18.53 -0.54 6.39
N VAL A 30 19.01 -0.01 7.52
CA VAL A 30 19.79 1.25 7.56
C VAL A 30 21.10 1.09 6.81
N ASN A 31 21.82 -0.01 7.01
CA ASN A 31 23.06 -0.28 6.28
C ASN A 31 22.82 -0.39 4.77
N ALA A 32 21.78 -1.10 4.34
CA ALA A 32 21.42 -1.22 2.92
C ALA A 32 21.11 0.15 2.29
N ALA A 33 20.38 1.02 3.02
CA ALA A 33 20.10 2.37 2.56
C ALA A 33 21.39 3.20 2.40
N ASN A 34 22.31 3.12 3.36
CA ASN A 34 23.59 3.82 3.32
C ASN A 34 24.50 3.32 2.18
N GLU A 35 24.64 2.00 2.02
CA GLU A 35 25.47 1.39 0.99
C GLU A 35 24.98 1.68 -0.43
N SER A 36 23.66 1.75 -0.61
CA SER A 36 23.04 2.06 -1.89
C SER A 36 22.88 3.54 -2.21
N ASN A 37 23.30 4.44 -1.30
CA ASN A 37 22.94 5.86 -1.33
C ASN A 37 21.41 6.09 -1.43
N GLY A 38 20.64 5.16 -0.89
CA GLY A 38 19.20 5.22 -0.81
C GLY A 38 18.72 5.96 0.45
N PHE A 39 17.43 5.86 0.71
CA PHE A 39 16.84 6.44 1.90
C PHE A 39 15.68 5.60 2.43
N ILE A 40 15.35 5.80 3.69
CA ILE A 40 14.18 5.21 4.34
C ILE A 40 13.24 6.37 4.70
N ASP A 41 11.98 6.26 4.29
CA ASP A 41 10.96 7.26 4.58
C ASP A 41 9.68 6.58 5.10
N CYS A 42 8.66 7.35 5.38
CA CYS A 42 7.35 6.88 5.80
C CYS A 42 6.27 7.42 4.85
N VAL A 43 5.17 6.70 4.80
CA VAL A 43 3.93 7.09 4.13
C VAL A 43 2.79 7.05 5.13
N THR A 44 1.74 7.82 4.89
CA THR A 44 0.53 7.83 5.70
C THR A 44 -0.41 6.70 5.30
N ASP A 45 -1.38 6.39 6.16
CA ASP A 45 -2.44 5.42 5.85
C ASP A 45 -3.27 5.85 4.63
N ASP A 46 -3.54 7.14 4.46
CA ASP A 46 -4.24 7.68 3.28
C ASP A 46 -3.44 7.47 1.99
N GLU A 47 -2.13 7.73 2.02
CA GLU A 47 -1.25 7.48 0.86
C GLU A 47 -1.21 5.99 0.51
N ILE A 48 -1.20 5.10 1.52
CA ILE A 48 -1.28 3.65 1.31
C ILE A 48 -2.61 3.26 0.67
N LEU A 49 -3.72 3.81 1.16
CA LEU A 49 -5.05 3.53 0.61
C LEU A 49 -5.22 3.99 -0.84
N GLU A 50 -4.70 5.16 -1.18
CA GLU A 50 -4.68 5.65 -2.57
C GLU A 50 -3.90 4.71 -3.48
N ALA A 51 -2.69 4.32 -3.08
CA ALA A 51 -1.85 3.39 -3.82
C ALA A 51 -2.49 2.00 -3.94
N TYR A 52 -3.11 1.49 -2.88
CA TYR A 52 -3.85 0.24 -2.87
C TYR A 52 -4.99 0.22 -3.89
N LYS A 53 -5.80 1.29 -3.92
CA LYS A 53 -6.90 1.43 -4.88
C LYS A 53 -6.39 1.55 -6.31
N MET A 54 -5.28 2.27 -6.52
CA MET A 54 -4.63 2.42 -7.81
C MET A 54 -4.13 1.08 -8.34
N LEU A 55 -3.40 0.29 -7.56
CA LEU A 55 -2.94 -1.06 -7.91
C LEU A 55 -4.10 -1.95 -8.38
N THR A 56 -5.21 -1.92 -7.63
CA THR A 56 -6.36 -2.78 -7.93
C THR A 56 -7.11 -2.33 -9.18
N ARG A 57 -7.32 -1.02 -9.37
CA ARG A 57 -8.14 -0.48 -10.45
C ARG A 57 -7.41 -0.38 -11.78
N GLU A 58 -6.15 0.05 -11.74
CA GLU A 58 -5.41 0.35 -12.97
C GLU A 58 -4.59 -0.86 -13.44
N GLU A 59 -4.08 -1.67 -12.50
CA GLU A 59 -3.19 -2.79 -12.81
C GLU A 59 -3.83 -4.17 -12.57
N GLY A 60 -5.01 -4.23 -11.94
CA GLY A 60 -5.67 -5.49 -11.58
C GLY A 60 -4.90 -6.31 -10.52
N VAL A 61 -4.02 -5.68 -9.76
CA VAL A 61 -3.16 -6.34 -8.79
C VAL A 61 -3.78 -6.25 -7.39
N PHE A 62 -4.15 -7.41 -6.83
CA PHE A 62 -4.68 -7.51 -5.48
C PHE A 62 -3.55 -7.81 -4.47
N ALA A 63 -2.94 -6.76 -3.94
CA ALA A 63 -1.91 -6.83 -2.92
C ALA A 63 -2.48 -6.44 -1.54
N GLU A 64 -1.81 -6.78 -0.45
CA GLU A 64 -2.18 -6.28 0.89
C GLU A 64 -1.79 -4.80 1.06
N PRO A 65 -2.42 -4.05 1.99
CA PRO A 65 -2.10 -2.64 2.20
C PRO A 65 -0.62 -2.38 2.51
N ALA A 66 0.03 -3.26 3.27
CA ALA A 66 1.46 -3.16 3.56
C ALA A 66 2.34 -3.18 2.29
N SER A 67 1.94 -3.94 1.27
CA SER A 67 2.62 -3.99 -0.03
C SER A 67 2.40 -2.70 -0.83
N ALA A 68 1.21 -2.11 -0.74
CA ALA A 68 0.91 -0.84 -1.40
C ALA A 68 1.73 0.34 -0.86
N ALA A 69 2.32 0.21 0.35
CA ALA A 69 3.22 1.21 0.90
C ALA A 69 4.43 1.47 0.00
N SER A 70 4.92 0.47 -0.74
CA SER A 70 6.01 0.65 -1.71
C SER A 70 5.61 1.59 -2.85
N LEU A 71 4.44 1.41 -3.45
CA LEU A 71 3.91 2.30 -4.49
C LEU A 71 3.59 3.69 -3.93
N ALA A 72 3.02 3.78 -2.71
CA ALA A 72 2.79 5.05 -2.04
C ALA A 72 4.11 5.84 -1.89
N GLY A 73 5.20 5.16 -1.51
CA GLY A 73 6.53 5.74 -1.45
C GLY A 73 7.04 6.23 -2.81
N VAL A 74 6.81 5.49 -3.88
CA VAL A 74 7.14 5.91 -5.25
C VAL A 74 6.38 7.17 -5.64
N ILE A 75 5.07 7.19 -5.43
CA ILE A 75 4.21 8.36 -5.74
C ILE A 75 4.67 9.59 -4.96
N LYS A 76 4.94 9.43 -3.67
CA LYS A 76 5.46 10.49 -2.80
C LYS A 76 6.81 11.03 -3.32
N THR A 77 7.71 10.14 -3.67
CA THR A 77 9.05 10.46 -4.18
C THR A 77 8.99 11.18 -5.54
N TYR A 78 8.07 10.75 -6.42
CA TYR A 78 7.80 11.42 -7.69
C TYR A 78 7.24 12.82 -7.48
N LYS A 79 6.22 12.98 -6.63
CA LYS A 79 5.64 14.29 -6.28
C LYS A 79 6.67 15.25 -5.68
N ALA A 80 7.67 14.72 -4.97
CA ALA A 80 8.79 15.48 -4.44
C ALA A 80 9.88 15.85 -5.47
N GLY A 81 9.71 15.49 -6.75
CA GLY A 81 10.65 15.79 -7.83
C GLY A 81 11.96 15.00 -7.77
N LYS A 82 12.03 13.93 -6.98
CA LYS A 82 13.22 13.09 -6.83
C LYS A 82 13.33 11.99 -7.89
N LEU A 83 12.22 11.68 -8.57
CA LEU A 83 12.19 10.78 -9.73
C LEU A 83 12.01 11.61 -11.00
N LYS A 84 12.66 11.18 -12.08
CA LYS A 84 12.65 11.86 -13.38
C LYS A 84 11.93 10.99 -14.42
N LYS A 85 11.44 11.62 -15.47
CA LYS A 85 10.90 10.90 -16.63
C LYS A 85 11.98 10.01 -17.24
N GLY A 86 11.70 8.73 -17.38
CA GLY A 86 12.64 7.72 -17.91
C GLY A 86 13.34 6.89 -16.83
N ASP A 87 13.21 7.24 -15.55
CA ASP A 87 13.69 6.39 -14.46
C ASP A 87 12.91 5.07 -14.45
N VAL A 88 13.62 3.97 -14.22
CA VAL A 88 13.02 2.64 -14.04
C VAL A 88 12.90 2.38 -12.53
N VAL A 89 11.67 2.19 -12.08
CA VAL A 89 11.39 1.95 -10.65
C VAL A 89 10.76 0.56 -10.49
N VAL A 90 11.30 -0.22 -9.56
CA VAL A 90 10.75 -1.54 -9.20
C VAL A 90 10.16 -1.46 -7.81
N SER A 91 8.84 -1.62 -7.71
CA SER A 91 8.12 -1.74 -6.43
C SER A 91 7.94 -3.21 -6.06
N VAL A 92 8.40 -3.60 -4.88
CA VAL A 92 8.20 -4.97 -4.38
C VAL A 92 6.89 -5.05 -3.63
N LEU A 93 5.92 -5.80 -4.18
CA LEU A 93 4.65 -6.11 -3.54
C LEU A 93 4.82 -7.40 -2.73
N THR A 94 5.07 -7.28 -1.45
CA THR A 94 5.53 -8.36 -0.57
C THR A 94 4.45 -9.36 -0.18
N GLY A 95 3.17 -8.99 -0.27
CA GLY A 95 2.06 -9.85 0.13
C GLY A 95 0.80 -9.70 -0.72
N ASN A 96 0.11 -10.82 -0.90
CA ASN A 96 -1.17 -10.89 -1.57
C ASN A 96 -2.30 -10.32 -0.68
N GLY A 97 -3.33 -9.73 -1.28
CA GLY A 97 -4.46 -9.11 -0.57
C GLY A 97 -5.24 -10.07 0.33
N LEU A 98 -5.23 -11.37 0.04
CA LEU A 98 -5.86 -12.38 0.91
C LEU A 98 -5.18 -12.55 2.27
N LYS A 99 -4.01 -11.97 2.48
CA LYS A 99 -3.36 -11.94 3.81
C LYS A 99 -4.04 -10.95 4.77
N ASP A 100 -4.79 -9.99 4.23
CA ASP A 100 -5.50 -8.98 5.01
C ASP A 100 -6.92 -8.75 4.47
N PRO A 101 -7.79 -9.78 4.51
CA PRO A 101 -9.13 -9.72 3.92
C PRO A 101 -10.04 -8.71 4.63
N ASP A 102 -9.85 -8.48 5.92
CA ASP A 102 -10.67 -7.54 6.69
C ASP A 102 -10.50 -6.10 6.20
N ASN A 103 -9.27 -5.69 5.90
CA ASN A 103 -9.01 -4.39 5.31
C ASN A 103 -9.54 -4.30 3.87
N ALA A 104 -9.40 -5.37 3.07
CA ALA A 104 -9.98 -5.41 1.73
C ALA A 104 -11.51 -5.20 1.77
N ILE A 105 -12.22 -5.88 2.64
CA ILE A 105 -13.69 -5.75 2.82
C ILE A 105 -14.07 -4.33 3.27
N LYS A 106 -13.31 -3.73 4.18
CA LYS A 106 -13.58 -2.36 4.68
C LYS A 106 -13.35 -1.28 3.63
N ILE A 107 -12.40 -1.50 2.72
CA ILE A 107 -12.00 -0.53 1.70
C ILE A 107 -12.90 -0.62 0.47
N CYS A 108 -13.42 -1.81 0.16
CA CYS A 108 -14.31 -2.04 -0.96
C CYS A 108 -15.73 -1.56 -0.65
N ASN A 109 -16.44 -1.15 -1.71
CA ASN A 109 -17.88 -0.90 -1.60
C ASN A 109 -18.61 -2.19 -1.25
N ALA A 110 -19.66 -2.10 -0.45
CA ALA A 110 -20.51 -3.25 -0.17
C ALA A 110 -21.09 -3.83 -1.47
N PRO A 111 -21.19 -5.16 -1.59
CA PRO A 111 -21.82 -5.78 -2.75
C PRO A 111 -23.28 -5.33 -2.90
N ILE A 112 -23.67 -4.97 -4.12
CA ILE A 112 -25.05 -4.66 -4.44
C ILE A 112 -25.80 -5.99 -4.63
N LYS A 113 -26.81 -6.22 -3.82
CA LYS A 113 -27.70 -7.37 -4.01
C LYS A 113 -28.75 -7.02 -5.05
N VAL A 114 -28.87 -7.86 -6.05
CA VAL A 114 -29.91 -7.77 -7.10
C VAL A 114 -30.59 -9.12 -7.26
N ASP A 115 -31.83 -9.13 -7.67
CA ASP A 115 -32.52 -10.36 -8.02
C ASP A 115 -31.93 -10.97 -9.31
N ASN A 116 -32.13 -12.27 -9.49
CA ASN A 116 -31.68 -12.98 -10.70
C ASN A 116 -32.55 -12.58 -11.92
N ASN A 117 -32.48 -11.33 -12.29
CA ASN A 117 -33.23 -10.69 -13.36
C ASN A 117 -32.33 -9.75 -14.14
N ILE A 118 -32.30 -9.87 -15.46
CA ILE A 118 -31.40 -9.12 -16.33
C ILE A 118 -31.62 -7.60 -16.23
N GLU A 119 -32.86 -7.16 -16.05
CA GLU A 119 -33.19 -5.73 -15.96
C GLU A 119 -32.68 -5.12 -14.64
N GLU A 120 -32.80 -5.85 -13.53
CA GLU A 120 -32.25 -5.45 -12.24
C GLU A 120 -30.71 -5.38 -12.28
N ILE A 121 -30.07 -6.35 -12.94
CA ILE A 121 -28.61 -6.36 -13.13
C ILE A 121 -28.18 -5.15 -13.95
N ARG A 122 -28.80 -4.89 -15.10
CA ARG A 122 -28.51 -3.73 -15.96
C ARG A 122 -28.61 -2.42 -15.20
N LYS A 123 -29.71 -2.25 -14.47
CA LYS A 123 -29.93 -1.05 -13.64
C LYS A 123 -28.84 -0.88 -12.58
N ALA A 124 -28.43 -1.97 -11.92
CA ALA A 124 -27.42 -1.94 -10.88
C ALA A 124 -26.03 -1.56 -11.40
N ILE A 125 -25.68 -1.94 -12.62
CA ILE A 125 -24.40 -1.65 -13.28
C ILE A 125 -24.45 -0.41 -14.20
N GLY A 126 -25.60 0.24 -14.32
CA GLY A 126 -25.74 1.51 -15.04
C GLY A 126 -25.77 1.40 -16.57
N ILE A 127 -26.26 0.27 -17.12
CA ILE A 127 -26.43 0.02 -18.57
C ILE A 127 -27.84 -0.41 -18.94
#